data_db24af64210c9cc2d4e8938624b8f8ac
#
_entry.id   db24af64210c9cc2d4e8938624b8f8ac
#
_cell.length_a   1.000
_cell.length_b   1.000
_cell.length_c   1.000
_cell.angle_alpha   90.00
_cell.angle_beta   90.00
_cell.angle_gamma   90.00
#
_symmetry.space_group_name_H-M   'P 1'
#
loop_
_entity.id
_entity.type
_entity.pdbx_description
1 polymer ?
#
loop_
_entity_poly.entity_id
_entity_poly.type
_entity_poly.pdbx_seq_one_letter_code
_entity_poly.pdbx_strand_id
1 'polypeptide(L)'
;MTVRRPWKPSVMKALTFESYGKSPEIAITHVPLPTIKPDELLVEVHAAGLNPIDNMITTGMFKAVLKYELPAIMGSDLSGVVIAVGKAVTRFKAGDAIFASLFDLGKGSIAEFAAVPEHAAALKPANLDFVQAASIPMVGLTSWQALKERANLQPGQKVFIPAGAGGIGTFAIQLAKHLGGNVATTTSTGNVELVRSLGADEVVDYKKQAFEQVLRDYDLVLGTTRGDTIKKAVGILKSEGLIVSLVGPLDKAFAKARRLNAFFTFLFGLMSHSIRRRAKKHHVTYSFLFVRPQGAQLEKIAVLLESGQIKPVIDRVFALEQAKEGLEYLARGRAKGKVVVKIR
;
A
#
# COMPACT_ATOMS: atom_id res chain seq x y z
N MET A 1 18.28 34.42 -28.03
CA MET A 1 18.29 33.10 -27.34
C MET A 1 16.91 32.50 -27.46
N THR A 2 16.76 31.54 -28.37
CA THR A 2 15.47 30.84 -28.58
C THR A 2 15.29 29.86 -27.45
N VAL A 3 14.36 30.16 -26.53
CA VAL A 3 13.95 29.21 -25.48
C VAL A 3 13.33 28.02 -26.21
N ARG A 4 14.04 26.89 -26.26
CA ARG A 4 13.49 25.62 -26.72
C ARG A 4 12.30 25.32 -25.80
N ARG A 5 11.08 25.37 -26.35
CA ARG A 5 9.91 24.83 -25.63
C ARG A 5 10.24 23.41 -25.24
N PRO A 6 10.12 23.01 -23.94
CA PRO A 6 10.35 21.65 -23.57
C PRO A 6 9.40 20.76 -24.40
N TRP A 7 9.98 19.78 -25.10
CA TRP A 7 9.26 18.81 -25.91
C TRP A 7 8.27 18.08 -25.00
N LYS A 8 6.97 18.27 -25.23
CA LYS A 8 5.91 17.51 -24.57
C LYS A 8 5.29 16.59 -25.59
N PRO A 9 5.38 15.26 -25.44
CA PRO A 9 4.63 14.34 -26.28
C PRO A 9 3.12 14.63 -26.12
N SER A 10 2.34 14.44 -27.16
CA SER A 10 0.88 14.55 -27.08
C SER A 10 0.23 13.31 -26.48
N VAL A 11 0.94 12.18 -26.56
CA VAL A 11 0.54 10.87 -26.07
C VAL A 11 1.66 10.21 -25.28
N MET A 12 1.32 9.29 -24.40
CA MET A 12 2.24 8.52 -23.56
C MET A 12 1.84 7.06 -23.52
N LYS A 13 2.79 6.16 -23.26
CA LYS A 13 2.50 4.76 -22.96
C LYS A 13 1.98 4.61 -21.52
N ALA A 14 0.96 3.77 -21.35
CA ALA A 14 0.41 3.42 -20.04
C ALA A 14 -0.15 2.00 -20.05
N LEU A 15 -0.13 1.33 -18.90
CA LEU A 15 -0.86 0.08 -18.68
C LEU A 15 -2.31 0.42 -18.34
N THR A 16 -3.25 0.03 -19.19
CA THR A 16 -4.67 0.35 -19.03
C THR A 16 -5.53 -0.89 -18.91
N PHE A 17 -6.71 -0.72 -18.32
CA PHE A 17 -7.79 -1.70 -18.39
C PHE A 17 -9.07 -1.01 -18.89
N GLU A 18 -9.83 -1.69 -19.75
CA GLU A 18 -10.97 -1.10 -20.45
C GLU A 18 -12.33 -1.44 -19.82
N SER A 19 -12.38 -2.53 -19.04
CA SER A 19 -13.63 -2.98 -18.42
C SER A 19 -13.33 -3.71 -17.11
N TYR A 20 -14.33 -3.71 -16.21
CA TYR A 20 -14.29 -4.54 -15.00
C TYR A 20 -14.75 -5.96 -15.32
N GLY A 21 -14.11 -6.95 -14.68
CA GLY A 21 -14.53 -8.34 -14.82
C GLY A 21 -13.54 -9.36 -14.30
N LYS A 22 -13.87 -10.64 -14.49
CA LYS A 22 -12.97 -11.74 -14.08
C LYS A 22 -11.70 -11.85 -14.93
N SER A 23 -11.78 -11.40 -16.18
CA SER A 23 -10.68 -11.40 -17.15
C SER A 23 -10.70 -10.06 -17.89
N PRO A 24 -10.33 -8.96 -17.22
CA PRO A 24 -10.30 -7.64 -17.84
C PRO A 24 -9.21 -7.62 -18.94
N GLU A 25 -9.46 -6.89 -20.00
CA GLU A 25 -8.43 -6.60 -20.98
C GLU A 25 -7.44 -5.61 -20.37
N ILE A 26 -6.20 -6.05 -20.21
CA ILE A 26 -5.10 -5.25 -19.65
C ILE A 26 -3.97 -5.23 -20.69
N ALA A 27 -3.64 -4.03 -21.17
CA ALA A 27 -2.62 -3.84 -22.20
C ALA A 27 -1.85 -2.53 -22.02
N ILE A 28 -0.66 -2.46 -22.59
CA ILE A 28 0.04 -1.19 -22.81
C ILE A 28 -0.64 -0.49 -23.99
N THR A 29 -1.16 0.69 -23.74
CA THR A 29 -1.82 1.53 -24.75
C THR A 29 -1.19 2.91 -24.81
N HIS A 30 -1.48 3.66 -25.88
CA HIS A 30 -1.14 5.06 -26.00
C HIS A 30 -2.34 5.91 -25.59
N VAL A 31 -2.14 6.72 -24.55
CA VAL A 31 -3.18 7.61 -24.01
C VAL A 31 -2.69 9.07 -24.05
N PRO A 32 -3.59 10.06 -24.07
CA PRO A 32 -3.19 11.46 -23.96
C PRO A 32 -2.41 11.75 -22.69
N LEU A 33 -1.49 12.71 -22.74
CA LEU A 33 -0.86 13.22 -21.51
C LEU A 33 -1.92 13.75 -20.53
N PRO A 34 -1.75 13.49 -19.22
CA PRO A 34 -2.70 14.00 -18.24
C PRO A 34 -2.63 15.53 -18.16
N THR A 35 -3.79 16.17 -18.14
CA THR A 35 -3.92 17.58 -17.79
C THR A 35 -3.91 17.71 -16.27
N ILE A 36 -3.06 18.57 -15.73
CA ILE A 36 -2.98 18.81 -14.29
C ILE A 36 -3.97 19.87 -13.83
N LYS A 37 -4.55 19.67 -12.66
CA LYS A 37 -5.35 20.65 -11.95
C LYS A 37 -4.46 21.71 -11.28
N PRO A 38 -5.05 22.82 -10.76
CA PRO A 38 -4.26 23.86 -10.10
C PRO A 38 -3.39 23.37 -8.94
N ASP A 39 -3.78 22.32 -8.24
CA ASP A 39 -3.14 21.72 -7.07
C ASP A 39 -2.39 20.41 -7.38
N GLU A 40 -2.08 20.17 -8.68
CA GLU A 40 -1.44 18.93 -9.11
C GLU A 40 -0.06 19.20 -9.74
N LEU A 41 0.76 18.16 -9.69
CA LEU A 41 2.07 18.05 -10.30
C LEU A 41 1.95 17.20 -11.57
N LEU A 42 2.60 17.57 -12.64
CA LEU A 42 2.87 16.67 -13.76
C LEU A 42 4.22 16.01 -13.50
N VAL A 43 4.20 14.70 -13.33
CA VAL A 43 5.37 13.89 -12.98
C VAL A 43 5.74 13.00 -14.14
N GLU A 44 7.00 13.06 -14.57
CA GLU A 44 7.62 12.05 -15.40
C GLU A 44 7.95 10.86 -14.52
N VAL A 45 7.25 9.72 -14.74
CA VAL A 45 7.35 8.55 -13.89
C VAL A 45 8.59 7.74 -14.27
N HIS A 46 9.43 7.46 -13.29
CA HIS A 46 10.61 6.61 -13.45
C HIS A 46 10.35 5.16 -13.02
N ALA A 47 9.54 4.97 -11.99
CA ALA A 47 9.15 3.65 -11.53
C ALA A 47 7.76 3.66 -10.87
N ALA A 48 7.06 2.53 -10.93
CA ALA A 48 5.76 2.29 -10.31
C ALA A 48 5.80 1.02 -9.43
N GLY A 49 5.37 1.14 -8.18
CA GLY A 49 5.26 0.01 -7.25
C GLY A 49 3.95 -0.74 -7.44
N LEU A 50 4.02 -2.06 -7.61
CA LEU A 50 2.83 -2.90 -7.75
C LEU A 50 2.27 -3.32 -6.40
N ASN A 51 0.95 -3.38 -6.31
CA ASN A 51 0.21 -3.78 -5.13
C ASN A 51 -0.90 -4.80 -5.48
N PRO A 52 -1.21 -5.77 -4.60
CA PRO A 52 -2.28 -6.73 -4.87
C PRO A 52 -3.64 -6.08 -5.15
N ILE A 53 -3.87 -4.86 -4.63
CA ILE A 53 -5.09 -4.10 -4.87
C ILE A 53 -5.23 -3.67 -6.33
N ASP A 54 -4.13 -3.47 -7.06
CA ASP A 54 -4.16 -3.06 -8.47
C ASP A 54 -4.87 -4.13 -9.32
N ASN A 55 -4.60 -5.42 -9.08
CA ASN A 55 -5.33 -6.53 -9.68
C ASN A 55 -6.79 -6.61 -9.22
N MET A 56 -7.07 -6.30 -7.96
CA MET A 56 -8.42 -6.40 -7.40
C MET A 56 -9.36 -5.30 -7.90
N ILE A 57 -8.81 -4.11 -8.20
CA ILE A 57 -9.58 -3.01 -8.77
C ILE A 57 -10.20 -3.44 -10.10
N THR A 58 -9.45 -4.11 -10.98
CA THR A 58 -9.94 -4.52 -12.30
C THR A 58 -11.08 -5.54 -12.25
N THR A 59 -11.21 -6.30 -11.14
CA THR A 59 -12.35 -7.22 -10.97
C THR A 59 -13.69 -6.52 -10.73
N GLY A 60 -13.68 -5.21 -10.43
CA GLY A 60 -14.87 -4.45 -10.05
C GLY A 60 -15.32 -4.63 -8.59
N MET A 61 -14.59 -5.40 -7.79
CA MET A 61 -14.94 -5.64 -6.36
C MET A 61 -15.04 -4.35 -5.56
N PHE A 62 -14.25 -3.34 -5.91
CA PHE A 62 -14.21 -2.04 -5.24
C PHE A 62 -14.93 -0.92 -5.99
N LYS A 63 -15.69 -1.23 -7.09
CA LYS A 63 -16.36 -0.22 -7.93
C LYS A 63 -17.29 0.72 -7.15
N ALA A 64 -17.91 0.22 -6.08
CA ALA A 64 -18.78 1.04 -5.23
C ALA A 64 -18.01 2.06 -4.36
N VAL A 65 -16.70 1.83 -4.14
CA VAL A 65 -15.85 2.60 -3.23
C VAL A 65 -14.78 3.37 -3.99
N LEU A 66 -14.13 2.72 -4.96
CA LEU A 66 -13.09 3.30 -5.81
C LEU A 66 -13.68 3.61 -7.18
N LYS A 67 -13.63 4.86 -7.60
CA LYS A 67 -14.17 5.33 -8.88
C LYS A 67 -13.04 5.52 -9.88
N TYR A 68 -13.09 4.78 -10.98
CA TYR A 68 -12.20 4.94 -12.13
C TYR A 68 -13.05 5.22 -13.38
N GLU A 69 -12.61 6.17 -14.19
CA GLU A 69 -13.16 6.43 -15.52
C GLU A 69 -12.45 5.50 -16.51
N LEU A 70 -13.21 4.68 -17.23
CA LEU A 70 -12.67 3.71 -18.18
C LEU A 70 -12.57 4.29 -19.59
N PRO A 71 -11.50 3.96 -20.35
CA PRO A 71 -10.35 3.14 -19.97
C PRO A 71 -9.48 3.80 -18.90
N ALA A 72 -9.02 3.05 -17.89
CA ALA A 72 -8.29 3.58 -16.76
C ALA A 72 -6.85 3.08 -16.73
N ILE A 73 -5.92 3.97 -16.33
CA ILE A 73 -4.53 3.62 -16.09
C ILE A 73 -4.43 2.86 -14.76
N MET A 74 -3.67 1.78 -14.76
CA MET A 74 -3.43 0.94 -13.58
C MET A 74 -2.31 1.48 -12.68
N GLY A 75 -2.24 0.91 -11.47
CA GLY A 75 -1.19 1.18 -10.49
C GLY A 75 -1.54 2.26 -9.49
N SER A 76 -0.90 2.20 -8.33
CA SER A 76 -1.17 3.09 -7.22
C SER A 76 0.05 3.89 -6.77
N ASP A 77 1.26 3.31 -6.84
CA ASP A 77 2.48 3.91 -6.32
C ASP A 77 3.42 4.34 -7.42
N LEU A 78 4.09 5.46 -7.25
CA LEU A 78 5.10 5.94 -8.19
C LEU A 78 6.26 6.65 -7.51
N SER A 79 7.35 6.78 -8.26
CA SER A 79 8.41 7.76 -8.07
C SER A 79 8.81 8.33 -9.43
N GLY A 80 9.23 9.60 -9.44
CA GLY A 80 9.59 10.28 -10.68
C GLY A 80 10.01 11.71 -10.45
N VAL A 81 10.13 12.47 -11.54
CA VAL A 81 10.57 13.86 -11.53
C VAL A 81 9.41 14.78 -11.92
N VAL A 82 9.19 15.82 -11.15
CA VAL A 82 8.20 16.87 -11.45
C VAL A 82 8.66 17.64 -12.69
N ILE A 83 7.83 17.69 -13.73
CA ILE A 83 8.14 18.45 -14.95
C ILE A 83 7.31 19.73 -15.09
N ALA A 84 6.17 19.82 -14.41
CA ALA A 84 5.36 21.02 -14.30
C ALA A 84 4.51 20.99 -13.05
N VAL A 85 4.10 22.15 -12.57
CA VAL A 85 3.24 22.31 -11.40
C VAL A 85 2.03 23.15 -11.73
N GLY A 86 0.89 22.88 -11.11
CA GLY A 86 -0.31 23.70 -11.16
C GLY A 86 -0.12 25.01 -10.39
N LYS A 87 -0.94 26.00 -10.71
CA LYS A 87 -0.81 27.37 -10.18
C LYS A 87 -1.00 27.53 -8.66
N ALA A 88 -1.62 26.55 -8.00
CA ALA A 88 -1.85 26.53 -6.57
C ALA A 88 -0.84 25.67 -5.81
N VAL A 89 0.08 24.99 -6.50
CA VAL A 89 1.15 24.19 -5.88
C VAL A 89 2.15 25.11 -5.21
N THR A 90 2.52 24.80 -3.97
CA THR A 90 3.45 25.62 -3.15
C THR A 90 4.67 24.85 -2.65
N ARG A 91 4.57 23.52 -2.54
CA ARG A 91 5.59 22.67 -1.89
C ARG A 91 6.60 22.07 -2.86
N PHE A 92 6.31 22.08 -4.16
CA PHE A 92 7.12 21.44 -5.18
C PHE A 92 7.37 22.36 -6.37
N LYS A 93 8.46 22.10 -7.10
CA LYS A 93 8.83 22.77 -8.34
C LYS A 93 9.30 21.76 -9.40
N ALA A 94 9.36 22.18 -10.64
CA ALA A 94 9.97 21.40 -11.72
C ALA A 94 11.42 21.03 -11.38
N GLY A 95 11.78 19.77 -11.61
CA GLY A 95 13.07 19.17 -11.25
C GLY A 95 13.08 18.42 -9.92
N ASP A 96 12.09 18.59 -9.07
CA ASP A 96 12.02 17.85 -7.81
C ASP A 96 11.75 16.35 -8.06
N ALA A 97 12.57 15.50 -7.45
CA ALA A 97 12.33 14.06 -7.42
C ALA A 97 11.35 13.73 -6.30
N ILE A 98 10.27 13.03 -6.61
CA ILE A 98 9.19 12.72 -5.66
C ILE A 98 8.84 11.24 -5.65
N PHE A 99 8.14 10.82 -4.60
CA PHE A 99 7.39 9.58 -4.53
C PHE A 99 5.99 9.82 -3.98
N ALA A 100 5.01 9.04 -4.42
CA ALA A 100 3.61 9.29 -4.13
C ALA A 100 2.75 8.03 -4.21
N SER A 101 1.60 8.05 -3.55
CA SER A 101 0.53 7.08 -3.78
C SER A 101 -0.67 7.77 -4.42
N LEU A 102 -1.16 7.20 -5.51
CA LEU A 102 -2.38 7.63 -6.21
C LEU A 102 -3.61 6.78 -5.82
N PHE A 103 -3.43 5.87 -4.87
CA PHE A 103 -4.51 5.01 -4.42
C PHE A 103 -5.73 5.83 -3.97
N ASP A 104 -6.93 5.41 -4.34
CA ASP A 104 -8.20 6.07 -4.01
C ASP A 104 -8.39 7.48 -4.64
N LEU A 105 -7.58 7.83 -5.63
CA LEU A 105 -7.69 9.12 -6.33
C LEU A 105 -8.26 9.00 -7.75
N GLY A 106 -8.64 7.79 -8.17
CA GLY A 106 -9.14 7.53 -9.53
C GLY A 106 -8.08 7.73 -10.61
N LYS A 107 -6.80 7.62 -10.26
CA LYS A 107 -5.63 7.84 -11.11
C LYS A 107 -4.73 6.61 -11.08
N GLY A 108 -3.93 6.42 -12.14
CA GLY A 108 -2.97 5.33 -12.23
C GLY A 108 -1.52 5.81 -12.34
N SER A 109 -0.59 4.94 -11.95
CA SER A 109 0.83 5.22 -11.86
C SER A 109 1.69 4.45 -12.87
N ILE A 110 1.17 3.39 -13.51
CA ILE A 110 1.94 2.60 -14.48
C ILE A 110 1.80 3.26 -15.86
N ALA A 111 2.47 4.39 -16.03
CA ALA A 111 2.48 5.22 -17.23
C ALA A 111 3.75 6.09 -17.26
N GLU A 112 4.12 6.60 -18.45
CA GLU A 112 5.29 7.49 -18.58
C GLU A 112 5.12 8.83 -17.85
N PHE A 113 3.88 9.30 -17.68
CA PHE A 113 3.56 10.52 -16.93
C PHE A 113 2.31 10.32 -16.07
N ALA A 114 2.26 11.02 -14.94
CA ALA A 114 1.11 11.02 -14.04
C ALA A 114 0.80 12.42 -13.50
N ALA A 115 -0.50 12.72 -13.34
CA ALA A 115 -0.96 13.89 -12.60
C ALA A 115 -1.10 13.53 -11.12
N VAL A 116 -0.27 14.11 -10.27
CA VAL A 116 -0.16 13.79 -8.84
C VAL A 116 -0.66 14.96 -8.00
N PRO A 117 -1.69 14.83 -7.18
CA PRO A 117 -2.10 15.87 -6.25
C PRO A 117 -0.96 16.20 -5.25
N GLU A 118 -0.73 17.47 -4.99
CA GLU A 118 0.35 17.94 -4.10
C GLU A 118 0.31 17.25 -2.73
N HIS A 119 -0.89 17.08 -2.17
CA HIS A 119 -1.08 16.46 -0.85
C HIS A 119 -0.72 14.98 -0.80
N ALA A 120 -0.63 14.28 -1.94
CA ALA A 120 -0.32 12.87 -2.04
C ALA A 120 1.19 12.58 -2.21
N ALA A 121 2.00 13.61 -2.45
CA ALA A 121 3.42 13.52 -2.77
C ALA A 121 4.32 13.95 -1.61
N ALA A 122 5.53 13.39 -1.61
CA ALA A 122 6.67 13.86 -0.81
C ALA A 122 7.95 13.82 -1.66
N LEU A 123 8.98 14.55 -1.24
CA LEU A 123 10.31 14.46 -1.85
C LEU A 123 10.86 13.05 -1.67
N LYS A 124 11.43 12.53 -2.74
CA LYS A 124 12.08 11.22 -2.73
C LYS A 124 13.27 11.22 -1.77
N PRO A 125 13.43 10.21 -0.89
CA PRO A 125 14.64 10.08 -0.08
C PRO A 125 15.90 10.14 -0.93
N ALA A 126 16.87 10.96 -0.51
CA ALA A 126 18.07 11.24 -1.29
C ALA A 126 18.95 9.99 -1.54
N ASN A 127 18.95 9.07 -0.58
CA ASN A 127 19.73 7.81 -0.60
C ASN A 127 19.05 6.67 -1.37
N LEU A 128 17.82 6.85 -1.88
CA LEU A 128 17.11 5.84 -2.65
C LEU A 128 17.12 6.17 -4.14
N ASP A 129 17.23 5.15 -4.98
CA ASP A 129 16.89 5.28 -6.40
C ASP A 129 15.36 5.30 -6.61
N PHE A 130 14.92 5.55 -7.86
CA PHE A 130 13.48 5.62 -8.15
C PHE A 130 12.77 4.28 -7.97
N VAL A 131 13.42 3.16 -8.27
CA VAL A 131 12.84 1.82 -8.09
C VAL A 131 12.58 1.54 -6.60
N GLN A 132 13.55 1.85 -5.76
CA GLN A 132 13.43 1.73 -4.31
C GLN A 132 12.34 2.66 -3.77
N ALA A 133 12.34 3.92 -4.19
CA ALA A 133 11.35 4.89 -3.74
C ALA A 133 9.91 4.53 -4.15
N ALA A 134 9.69 4.04 -5.38
CA ALA A 134 8.37 3.61 -5.86
C ALA A 134 7.82 2.40 -5.08
N SER A 135 8.68 1.63 -4.43
CA SER A 135 8.27 0.46 -3.63
C SER A 135 7.61 0.83 -2.30
N ILE A 136 7.67 2.08 -1.88
CA ILE A 136 7.35 2.50 -0.51
C ILE A 136 5.92 3.01 -0.29
N PRO A 137 5.30 3.84 -1.16
CA PRO A 137 4.16 4.67 -0.75
C PRO A 137 3.01 3.87 -0.13
N MET A 138 2.47 2.86 -0.80
CA MET A 138 1.34 2.08 -0.28
C MET A 138 1.69 1.33 1.01
N VAL A 139 2.81 0.61 1.03
CA VAL A 139 3.20 -0.21 2.19
C VAL A 139 3.61 0.66 3.38
N GLY A 140 4.28 1.78 3.11
CA GLY A 140 4.67 2.76 4.11
C GLY A 140 3.46 3.45 4.75
N LEU A 141 2.57 4.01 3.92
CA LEU A 141 1.35 4.66 4.40
C LEU A 141 0.43 3.68 5.15
N THR A 142 0.27 2.46 4.63
CA THR A 142 -0.54 1.44 5.28
C THR A 142 0.01 1.10 6.66
N SER A 143 1.31 0.84 6.76
CA SER A 143 1.96 0.51 8.03
C SER A 143 1.91 1.68 9.01
N TRP A 144 2.19 2.91 8.54
CA TRP A 144 2.12 4.12 9.36
C TRP A 144 0.71 4.35 9.91
N GLN A 145 -0.30 4.32 9.03
CA GLN A 145 -1.70 4.54 9.43
C GLN A 145 -2.20 3.43 10.35
N ALA A 146 -1.76 2.19 10.16
CA ALA A 146 -2.13 1.08 11.04
C ALA A 146 -1.46 1.17 12.41
N LEU A 147 -0.12 1.25 12.43
CA LEU A 147 0.66 1.14 13.66
C LEU A 147 0.70 2.45 14.46
N LYS A 148 0.86 3.59 13.78
CA LYS A 148 1.02 4.89 14.46
C LYS A 148 -0.31 5.60 14.69
N GLU A 149 -1.17 5.72 13.66
CA GLU A 149 -2.41 6.49 13.81
C GLU A 149 -3.54 5.66 14.46
N ARG A 150 -3.74 4.42 13.98
CA ARG A 150 -4.88 3.61 14.42
C ARG A 150 -4.60 2.90 15.73
N ALA A 151 -3.47 2.25 15.83
CA ALA A 151 -3.09 1.46 16.99
C ALA A 151 -2.35 2.28 18.05
N ASN A 152 -1.71 3.39 17.66
CA ASN A 152 -0.84 4.16 18.54
C ASN A 152 0.15 3.27 19.31
N LEU A 153 0.84 2.37 18.56
CA LEU A 153 1.75 1.37 19.11
C LEU A 153 2.77 2.02 20.05
N GLN A 154 2.82 1.53 21.28
CA GLN A 154 3.73 2.00 22.32
C GLN A 154 4.93 1.07 22.48
N PRO A 155 6.08 1.60 22.94
CA PRO A 155 7.24 0.75 23.28
C PRO A 155 6.88 -0.39 24.23
N GLY A 156 7.41 -1.57 23.94
CA GLY A 156 7.16 -2.79 24.73
C GLY A 156 5.89 -3.55 24.37
N GLN A 157 4.95 -2.97 23.62
CA GLN A 157 3.76 -3.70 23.19
C GLN A 157 4.09 -4.80 22.18
N LYS A 158 3.35 -5.91 22.27
CA LYS A 158 3.49 -7.05 21.35
C LYS A 158 2.58 -6.86 20.13
N VAL A 159 3.15 -6.93 18.95
CA VAL A 159 2.42 -6.84 17.68
C VAL A 159 2.64 -8.09 16.83
N PHE A 160 1.53 -8.66 16.36
CA PHE A 160 1.57 -9.76 15.40
C PHE A 160 1.30 -9.25 13.98
N ILE A 161 2.24 -9.50 13.08
CA ILE A 161 2.20 -9.09 11.67
C ILE A 161 2.30 -10.36 10.81
N PRO A 162 1.17 -11.00 10.41
CA PRO A 162 1.23 -12.18 9.55
C PRO A 162 1.79 -11.85 8.17
N ALA A 163 2.34 -12.86 7.48
CA ALA A 163 2.98 -12.75 6.17
C ALA A 163 4.12 -11.73 6.12
N GLY A 164 5.04 -11.84 7.09
CA GLY A 164 6.14 -10.89 7.28
C GLY A 164 7.08 -10.71 6.10
N ALA A 165 7.23 -11.71 5.23
CA ALA A 165 8.05 -11.60 4.03
C ALA A 165 7.34 -10.92 2.84
N GLY A 166 6.08 -10.57 2.95
CA GLY A 166 5.34 -9.85 1.90
C GLY A 166 5.61 -8.33 1.91
N GLY A 167 5.09 -7.62 0.90
CA GLY A 167 5.34 -6.19 0.73
C GLY A 167 5.03 -5.35 1.97
N ILE A 168 3.84 -5.50 2.56
CA ILE A 168 3.47 -4.77 3.80
C ILE A 168 4.28 -5.29 4.99
N GLY A 169 4.43 -6.62 5.11
CA GLY A 169 5.12 -7.23 6.25
C GLY A 169 6.56 -6.76 6.40
N THR A 170 7.31 -6.71 5.29
CA THR A 170 8.73 -6.28 5.31
C THR A 170 8.90 -4.83 5.76
N PHE A 171 7.95 -3.95 5.48
CA PHE A 171 7.96 -2.57 5.95
C PHE A 171 7.43 -2.46 7.39
N ALA A 172 6.30 -3.10 7.68
CA ALA A 172 5.62 -3.01 8.97
C ALA A 172 6.44 -3.57 10.12
N ILE A 173 7.21 -4.66 9.91
CA ILE A 173 8.13 -5.21 10.92
C ILE A 173 9.15 -4.15 11.32
N GLN A 174 9.83 -3.53 10.35
CA GLN A 174 10.85 -2.52 10.62
C GLN A 174 10.25 -1.28 11.31
N LEU A 175 9.09 -0.82 10.85
CA LEU A 175 8.40 0.32 11.48
C LEU A 175 7.97 -0.01 12.92
N ALA A 176 7.41 -1.20 13.18
CA ALA A 176 7.02 -1.61 14.52
C ALA A 176 8.23 -1.70 15.45
N LYS A 177 9.37 -2.18 14.96
CA LYS A 177 10.64 -2.19 15.73
C LYS A 177 11.13 -0.78 16.02
N HIS A 178 11.09 0.13 15.04
CA HIS A 178 11.42 1.54 15.23
C HIS A 178 10.53 2.20 16.31
N LEU A 179 9.27 1.81 16.40
CA LEU A 179 8.33 2.27 17.41
C LEU A 179 8.51 1.58 18.78
N GLY A 180 9.50 0.70 18.92
CA GLY A 180 9.80 -0.02 20.17
C GLY A 180 8.91 -1.26 20.43
N GLY A 181 8.16 -1.73 19.44
CA GLY A 181 7.31 -2.92 19.56
C GLY A 181 8.08 -4.23 19.57
N ASN A 182 7.51 -5.25 20.23
CA ASN A 182 7.95 -6.64 20.14
C ASN A 182 7.16 -7.34 19.03
N VAL A 183 7.85 -7.76 17.97
CA VAL A 183 7.22 -8.18 16.71
C VAL A 183 7.25 -9.68 16.54
N ALA A 184 6.05 -10.29 16.43
CA ALA A 184 5.92 -11.65 15.91
C ALA A 184 5.42 -11.60 14.46
N THR A 185 5.83 -12.59 13.67
CA THR A 185 5.38 -12.74 12.30
C THR A 185 5.24 -14.19 11.87
N THR A 186 4.46 -14.43 10.82
CA THR A 186 4.45 -15.73 10.14
C THR A 186 5.15 -15.62 8.80
N THR A 187 5.87 -16.67 8.43
CA THR A 187 6.47 -16.79 7.09
C THR A 187 6.67 -18.27 6.71
N SER A 188 7.10 -18.55 5.47
CA SER A 188 7.55 -19.89 5.09
C SER A 188 9.01 -20.12 5.48
N THR A 189 9.42 -21.39 5.60
CA THR A 189 10.77 -21.80 6.02
C THR A 189 11.89 -21.01 5.34
N GLY A 190 11.82 -20.84 4.01
CA GLY A 190 12.87 -20.16 3.24
C GLY A 190 12.93 -18.63 3.41
N ASN A 191 12.05 -18.03 4.23
CA ASN A 191 12.01 -16.58 4.47
C ASN A 191 12.23 -16.23 5.94
N VAL A 192 12.52 -17.22 6.79
CA VAL A 192 12.73 -17.01 8.25
C VAL A 192 13.87 -16.02 8.50
N GLU A 193 15.00 -16.22 7.84
CA GLU A 193 16.17 -15.34 8.00
C GLU A 193 15.89 -13.91 7.51
N LEU A 194 15.16 -13.77 6.41
CA LEU A 194 14.76 -12.45 5.93
C LEU A 194 13.98 -11.68 7.00
N VAL A 195 12.92 -12.27 7.55
CA VAL A 195 12.07 -11.53 8.50
C VAL A 195 12.78 -11.28 9.84
N ARG A 196 13.69 -12.15 10.25
CA ARG A 196 14.58 -11.92 11.41
C ARG A 196 15.52 -10.74 11.16
N SER A 197 16.14 -10.68 9.98
CA SER A 197 17.05 -9.57 9.64
C SER A 197 16.32 -8.21 9.57
N LEU A 198 14.99 -8.22 9.37
CA LEU A 198 14.14 -7.03 9.43
C LEU A 198 13.72 -6.64 10.85
N GLY A 199 14.07 -7.45 11.85
CA GLY A 199 13.83 -7.18 13.26
C GLY A 199 12.66 -7.93 13.89
N ALA A 200 12.10 -8.98 13.25
CA ALA A 200 11.10 -9.83 13.91
C ALA A 200 11.72 -10.59 15.09
N ASP A 201 11.14 -10.41 16.28
CA ASP A 201 11.61 -11.06 17.53
C ASP A 201 11.16 -12.52 17.58
N GLU A 202 9.94 -12.80 17.13
CA GLU A 202 9.36 -14.14 17.09
C GLU A 202 8.88 -14.49 15.67
N VAL A 203 9.37 -15.61 15.14
CA VAL A 203 9.04 -16.03 13.77
C VAL A 203 8.39 -17.41 13.78
N VAL A 204 7.14 -17.46 13.35
CA VAL A 204 6.40 -18.72 13.21
C VAL A 204 6.46 -19.18 11.75
N ASP A 205 7.12 -20.31 11.53
CA ASP A 205 7.11 -21.00 10.24
C ASP A 205 5.76 -21.72 10.08
N TYR A 206 4.86 -21.14 9.27
CA TYR A 206 3.50 -21.68 9.09
C TYR A 206 3.45 -23.05 8.39
N LYS A 207 4.58 -23.52 7.83
CA LYS A 207 4.70 -24.88 7.31
C LYS A 207 4.93 -25.93 8.40
N LYS A 208 5.36 -25.50 9.58
CA LYS A 208 5.71 -26.39 10.70
C LYS A 208 4.71 -26.32 11.84
N GLN A 209 4.15 -25.13 12.10
CA GLN A 209 3.23 -24.91 13.22
C GLN A 209 2.25 -23.77 12.95
N ALA A 210 1.09 -23.83 13.60
CA ALA A 210 0.09 -22.79 13.53
C ALA A 210 0.38 -21.71 14.57
N PHE A 211 0.33 -20.43 14.17
CA PHE A 211 0.64 -19.31 15.06
C PHE A 211 -0.29 -19.25 16.29
N GLU A 212 -1.55 -19.62 16.12
CA GLU A 212 -2.54 -19.64 17.20
C GLU A 212 -2.28 -20.72 18.27
N GLN A 213 -1.32 -21.60 18.06
CA GLN A 213 -0.89 -22.58 19.06
C GLN A 213 0.25 -22.07 19.94
N VAL A 214 1.05 -21.15 19.42
CA VAL A 214 2.31 -20.71 20.06
C VAL A 214 2.29 -19.25 20.52
N LEU A 215 1.59 -18.36 19.82
CA LEU A 215 1.51 -16.95 20.19
C LEU A 215 0.43 -16.70 21.24
N ARG A 216 0.74 -15.85 22.25
CA ARG A 216 -0.19 -15.45 23.33
C ARG A 216 0.10 -14.03 23.79
N ASP A 217 -0.96 -13.38 24.28
CA ASP A 217 -0.90 -12.10 24.97
C ASP A 217 -0.35 -10.95 24.11
N TYR A 218 -0.86 -10.86 22.87
CA TYR A 218 -0.55 -9.76 21.96
C TYR A 218 -1.47 -8.56 22.18
N ASP A 219 -0.91 -7.35 22.02
CA ASP A 219 -1.65 -6.10 22.12
C ASP A 219 -2.31 -5.73 20.78
N LEU A 220 -1.63 -6.06 19.68
CA LEU A 220 -2.03 -5.65 18.34
C LEU A 220 -1.86 -6.79 17.33
N VAL A 221 -2.80 -6.88 16.40
CA VAL A 221 -2.69 -7.70 15.18
C VAL A 221 -2.86 -6.79 13.97
N LEU A 222 -1.88 -6.78 13.07
CA LEU A 222 -2.00 -6.16 11.75
C LEU A 222 -2.49 -7.23 10.75
N GLY A 223 -3.78 -7.23 10.45
CA GLY A 223 -4.41 -8.22 9.59
C GLY A 223 -4.12 -8.02 8.11
N THR A 224 -3.01 -8.57 7.63
CA THR A 224 -2.53 -8.46 6.24
C THR A 224 -2.98 -9.60 5.33
N THR A 225 -3.48 -10.70 5.90
CA THR A 225 -3.82 -11.93 5.17
C THR A 225 -5.32 -12.21 5.21
N ARG A 226 -5.81 -12.78 4.11
CA ARG A 226 -7.21 -13.23 3.97
C ARG A 226 -7.46 -14.58 4.65
N GLY A 227 -8.71 -15.03 4.60
CA GLY A 227 -9.13 -16.31 5.17
C GLY A 227 -9.36 -16.25 6.67
N ASP A 228 -9.02 -17.32 7.39
CA ASP A 228 -9.32 -17.46 8.81
C ASP A 228 -8.28 -16.82 9.74
N THR A 229 -7.21 -16.24 9.20
CA THR A 229 -6.11 -15.68 10.01
C THR A 229 -6.63 -14.66 11.03
N ILE A 230 -7.49 -13.73 10.61
CA ILE A 230 -8.04 -12.70 11.50
C ILE A 230 -8.92 -13.34 12.60
N LYS A 231 -9.72 -14.35 12.25
CA LYS A 231 -10.56 -15.05 13.23
C LYS A 231 -9.73 -15.81 14.26
N LYS A 232 -8.65 -16.45 13.84
CA LYS A 232 -7.70 -17.15 14.70
C LYS A 232 -6.91 -16.18 15.56
N ALA A 233 -6.53 -15.04 15.00
CA ALA A 233 -5.78 -14.00 15.68
C ALA A 233 -6.52 -13.36 16.87
N VAL A 234 -7.86 -13.42 16.91
CA VAL A 234 -8.62 -13.00 18.12
C VAL A 234 -8.17 -13.78 19.35
N GLY A 235 -7.82 -15.07 19.21
CA GLY A 235 -7.45 -15.93 20.32
C GLY A 235 -6.03 -15.72 20.88
N ILE A 236 -5.19 -14.94 20.20
CA ILE A 236 -3.84 -14.62 20.68
C ILE A 236 -3.75 -13.24 21.33
N LEU A 237 -4.81 -12.45 21.27
CA LEU A 237 -4.85 -11.11 21.83
C LEU A 237 -5.20 -11.10 23.32
N LYS A 238 -4.64 -10.14 24.04
CA LYS A 238 -5.07 -9.77 25.38
C LYS A 238 -6.48 -9.20 25.37
N SER A 239 -7.12 -9.14 26.54
CA SER A 239 -8.26 -8.26 26.74
C SER A 239 -7.87 -6.82 26.35
N GLU A 240 -8.78 -6.10 25.69
CA GLU A 240 -8.57 -4.76 25.12
C GLU A 240 -7.58 -4.71 23.92
N GLY A 241 -7.13 -5.85 23.43
CA GLY A 241 -6.30 -5.93 22.24
C GLY A 241 -7.02 -5.43 20.99
N LEU A 242 -6.24 -5.02 19.99
CA LEU A 242 -6.73 -4.41 18.76
C LEU A 242 -6.37 -5.25 17.53
N ILE A 243 -7.32 -5.42 16.62
CA ILE A 243 -7.09 -5.91 15.26
C ILE A 243 -7.29 -4.75 14.29
N VAL A 244 -6.23 -4.38 13.58
CA VAL A 244 -6.30 -3.49 12.43
C VAL A 244 -6.24 -4.34 11.16
N SER A 245 -7.38 -4.50 10.49
CA SER A 245 -7.49 -5.34 9.28
C SER A 245 -7.37 -4.51 8.02
N LEU A 246 -6.54 -4.97 7.08
CA LEU A 246 -6.33 -4.39 5.76
C LEU A 246 -7.11 -5.12 4.65
N VAL A 247 -7.59 -6.32 4.96
CA VAL A 247 -8.21 -7.22 3.97
C VAL A 247 -9.70 -7.48 4.21
N GLY A 248 -10.28 -6.77 5.15
CA GLY A 248 -11.70 -6.82 5.48
C GLY A 248 -12.04 -7.79 6.61
N PRO A 249 -13.31 -8.00 6.88
CA PRO A 249 -14.45 -7.37 6.20
C PRO A 249 -14.58 -5.86 6.48
N LEU A 250 -15.15 -5.13 5.50
CA LEU A 250 -15.50 -3.72 5.65
C LEU A 250 -16.49 -3.55 6.80
N ASP A 251 -16.36 -2.44 7.55
CA ASP A 251 -17.20 -2.19 8.72
C ASP A 251 -18.05 -0.90 8.58
N LYS A 252 -18.95 -0.68 9.54
CA LYS A 252 -19.81 0.51 9.58
C LYS A 252 -19.01 1.80 9.70
N ALA A 253 -17.87 1.78 10.40
CA ALA A 253 -17.04 2.95 10.60
C ALA A 253 -16.44 3.42 9.27
N PHE A 254 -15.99 2.47 8.44
CA PHE A 254 -15.52 2.74 7.08
C PHE A 254 -16.61 3.38 6.22
N ALA A 255 -17.84 2.80 6.20
CA ALA A 255 -18.95 3.36 5.42
C ALA A 255 -19.26 4.82 5.83
N LYS A 256 -19.30 5.10 7.13
CA LYS A 256 -19.54 6.44 7.66
C LYS A 256 -18.42 7.42 7.30
N ALA A 257 -17.15 7.01 7.45
CA ALA A 257 -15.99 7.84 7.10
C ALA A 257 -15.98 8.23 5.63
N ARG A 258 -16.49 7.36 4.75
CA ARG A 258 -16.62 7.62 3.30
C ARG A 258 -17.94 8.26 2.90
N ARG A 259 -18.79 8.62 3.85
CA ARG A 259 -20.13 9.21 3.62
C ARG A 259 -20.99 8.37 2.65
N LEU A 260 -20.85 7.05 2.73
CA LEU A 260 -21.68 6.14 1.95
C LEU A 260 -23.11 6.15 2.53
N ASN A 261 -24.08 5.81 1.67
CA ASN A 261 -25.49 5.81 2.08
C ASN A 261 -25.82 4.74 3.14
N ALA A 262 -27.04 4.78 3.67
CA ALA A 262 -27.50 3.88 4.73
C ALA A 262 -27.44 2.39 4.32
N PHE A 263 -27.68 2.07 3.04
CA PHE A 263 -27.61 0.71 2.52
C PHE A 263 -26.20 0.12 2.67
N PHE A 264 -25.16 0.82 2.24
CA PHE A 264 -23.77 0.35 2.41
C PHE A 264 -23.36 0.29 3.88
N THR A 265 -23.83 1.24 4.70
CA THR A 265 -23.58 1.22 6.14
C THR A 265 -24.18 -0.04 6.80
N PHE A 266 -25.39 -0.42 6.40
CA PHE A 266 -26.04 -1.64 6.85
C PHE A 266 -25.31 -2.90 6.33
N LEU A 267 -25.02 -2.96 5.03
CA LEU A 267 -24.36 -4.09 4.38
C LEU A 267 -22.98 -4.36 5.00
N PHE A 268 -22.14 -3.33 5.18
CA PHE A 268 -20.82 -3.49 5.80
C PHE A 268 -20.92 -3.84 7.30
N GLY A 269 -22.00 -3.41 7.94
CA GLY A 269 -22.35 -3.87 9.29
C GLY A 269 -22.61 -5.37 9.37
N LEU A 270 -23.36 -5.91 8.41
CA LEU A 270 -23.60 -7.36 8.30
C LEU A 270 -22.32 -8.13 7.97
N MET A 271 -21.53 -7.66 7.00
CA MET A 271 -20.26 -8.29 6.61
C MET A 271 -19.30 -8.41 7.80
N SER A 272 -19.20 -7.37 8.63
CA SER A 272 -18.30 -7.36 9.79
C SER A 272 -18.92 -7.97 11.07
N HIS A 273 -20.20 -8.35 11.05
CA HIS A 273 -20.91 -8.79 12.26
C HIS A 273 -20.23 -10.00 12.95
N SER A 274 -19.88 -11.02 12.18
CA SER A 274 -19.29 -12.26 12.70
C SER A 274 -17.97 -12.00 13.43
N ILE A 275 -17.05 -11.29 12.77
CA ILE A 275 -15.74 -10.98 13.37
C ILE A 275 -15.87 -10.04 14.57
N ARG A 276 -16.73 -9.03 14.50
CA ARG A 276 -16.96 -8.10 15.61
C ARG A 276 -17.61 -8.80 16.82
N ARG A 277 -18.57 -9.71 16.59
CA ARG A 277 -19.16 -10.52 17.65
C ARG A 277 -18.12 -11.40 18.32
N ARG A 278 -17.23 -12.05 17.53
CA ARG A 278 -16.13 -12.85 18.05
C ARG A 278 -15.15 -12.00 18.85
N ALA A 279 -14.71 -10.88 18.30
CA ALA A 279 -13.82 -9.93 18.96
C ALA A 279 -14.42 -9.45 20.30
N LYS A 280 -15.71 -9.06 20.33
CA LYS A 280 -16.40 -8.64 21.53
C LYS A 280 -16.42 -9.71 22.64
N LYS A 281 -16.58 -11.00 22.27
CA LYS A 281 -16.55 -12.12 23.25
C LYS A 281 -15.18 -12.25 23.96
N HIS A 282 -14.11 -11.79 23.29
CA HIS A 282 -12.74 -11.82 23.81
C HIS A 282 -12.28 -10.45 24.33
N HIS A 283 -13.20 -9.48 24.45
CA HIS A 283 -12.88 -8.08 24.81
C HIS A 283 -11.83 -7.43 23.89
N VAL A 284 -11.85 -7.78 22.58
CA VAL A 284 -10.94 -7.29 21.55
C VAL A 284 -11.69 -6.33 20.63
N THR A 285 -11.00 -5.30 20.16
CA THR A 285 -11.51 -4.35 19.17
C THR A 285 -11.12 -4.76 17.76
N TYR A 286 -12.07 -4.71 16.82
CA TYR A 286 -11.83 -4.87 15.39
C TYR A 286 -12.00 -3.54 14.67
N SER A 287 -11.03 -3.16 13.83
CA SER A 287 -11.06 -1.97 13.01
C SER A 287 -10.57 -2.29 11.59
N PHE A 288 -11.37 -1.92 10.58
CA PHE A 288 -10.93 -1.98 9.20
C PHE A 288 -10.20 -0.70 8.83
N LEU A 289 -9.03 -0.82 8.23
CA LEU A 289 -8.24 0.29 7.70
C LEU A 289 -8.24 0.27 6.18
N PHE A 290 -8.67 1.37 5.60
CA PHE A 290 -8.50 1.68 4.19
C PHE A 290 -7.46 2.81 4.10
N VAL A 291 -6.32 2.52 3.51
CA VAL A 291 -5.20 3.46 3.43
C VAL A 291 -5.59 4.68 2.59
N ARG A 292 -5.09 5.83 2.96
CA ARG A 292 -5.29 7.08 2.20
C ARG A 292 -3.95 7.69 1.79
N PRO A 293 -3.86 8.31 0.60
CA PRO A 293 -2.70 9.08 0.19
C PRO A 293 -2.45 10.23 1.16
N GLN A 294 -1.21 10.40 1.60
CA GLN A 294 -0.85 11.45 2.55
C GLN A 294 0.64 11.78 2.47
N GLY A 295 0.97 12.87 1.76
CA GLY A 295 2.35 13.32 1.55
C GLY A 295 3.08 13.64 2.86
N ALA A 296 2.41 14.31 3.81
CA ALA A 296 3.01 14.60 5.10
C ALA A 296 3.42 13.36 5.92
N GLN A 297 2.78 12.21 5.68
CA GLN A 297 3.23 10.95 6.27
C GLN A 297 4.40 10.35 5.49
N LEU A 298 4.37 10.47 4.16
CA LEU A 298 5.51 10.06 3.33
C LEU A 298 6.77 10.84 3.68
N GLU A 299 6.68 12.13 4.01
CA GLU A 299 7.83 12.91 4.52
C GLU A 299 8.42 12.33 5.79
N LYS A 300 7.59 11.93 6.75
CA LYS A 300 8.05 11.27 7.98
C LYS A 300 8.68 9.91 7.69
N ILE A 301 8.11 9.17 6.75
CA ILE A 301 8.65 7.89 6.29
C ILE A 301 9.98 8.11 5.56
N ALA A 302 10.12 9.18 4.76
CA ALA A 302 11.35 9.53 4.07
C ALA A 302 12.52 9.71 5.05
N VAL A 303 12.30 10.37 6.19
CA VAL A 303 13.31 10.51 7.26
C VAL A 303 13.80 9.15 7.78
N LEU A 304 12.89 8.18 7.96
CA LEU A 304 13.26 6.84 8.42
C LEU A 304 14.04 6.05 7.36
N LEU A 305 13.74 6.29 6.09
CA LEU A 305 14.46 5.69 4.97
C LEU A 305 15.86 6.31 4.80
N GLU A 306 15.96 7.63 4.91
CA GLU A 306 17.24 8.36 4.79
C GLU A 306 18.20 8.02 5.93
N SER A 307 17.69 7.85 7.15
CA SER A 307 18.48 7.41 8.29
C SER A 307 18.86 5.91 8.25
N GLY A 308 18.35 5.14 7.30
CA GLY A 308 18.59 3.70 7.19
C GLY A 308 17.88 2.85 8.24
N GLN A 309 17.01 3.44 9.06
CA GLN A 309 16.20 2.72 10.06
C GLN A 309 15.18 1.78 9.41
N ILE A 310 14.71 2.13 8.22
CA ILE A 310 13.87 1.28 7.38
C ILE A 310 14.52 1.17 6.00
N LYS A 311 14.59 -0.06 5.47
CA LYS A 311 15.15 -0.35 4.15
C LYS A 311 14.08 -0.95 3.25
N PRO A 312 13.99 -0.51 1.98
CA PRO A 312 13.13 -1.15 0.99
C PRO A 312 13.54 -2.61 0.76
N VAL A 313 12.54 -3.50 0.65
CA VAL A 313 12.76 -4.89 0.24
C VAL A 313 12.06 -5.12 -1.09
N ILE A 314 12.86 -5.32 -2.15
CA ILE A 314 12.36 -5.51 -3.52
C ILE A 314 12.66 -6.93 -3.95
N ASP A 315 11.64 -7.63 -4.44
CA ASP A 315 11.75 -8.98 -4.96
C ASP A 315 12.11 -9.00 -6.44
N ARG A 316 11.34 -8.25 -7.24
CA ARG A 316 11.55 -8.19 -8.70
C ARG A 316 11.26 -6.82 -9.28
N VAL A 317 11.97 -6.54 -10.37
CA VAL A 317 11.77 -5.36 -11.21
C VAL A 317 11.43 -5.84 -12.63
N PHE A 318 10.37 -5.27 -13.20
CA PHE A 318 9.92 -5.52 -14.57
C PHE A 318 10.06 -4.24 -15.39
N ALA A 319 10.25 -4.34 -16.71
CA ALA A 319 10.13 -3.21 -17.61
C ALA A 319 8.65 -2.80 -17.80
N LEU A 320 8.37 -1.60 -18.30
CA LEU A 320 7.00 -1.14 -18.56
C LEU A 320 6.23 -2.12 -19.45
N GLU A 321 6.85 -2.61 -20.51
CA GLU A 321 6.27 -3.57 -21.44
C GLU A 321 5.89 -4.90 -20.78
N GLN A 322 6.52 -5.24 -19.67
CA GLN A 322 6.28 -6.44 -18.86
C GLN A 322 5.40 -6.17 -17.63
N ALA A 323 4.78 -4.99 -17.52
CA ALA A 323 4.01 -4.63 -16.32
C ALA A 323 2.86 -5.59 -16.02
N LYS A 324 2.20 -6.14 -17.06
CA LYS A 324 1.18 -7.17 -16.92
C LYS A 324 1.76 -8.47 -16.32
N GLU A 325 2.92 -8.91 -16.77
CA GLU A 325 3.62 -10.07 -16.19
C GLU A 325 3.98 -9.84 -14.72
N GLY A 326 4.37 -8.60 -14.38
CA GLY A 326 4.61 -8.17 -13.00
C GLY A 326 3.38 -8.30 -12.11
N LEU A 327 2.21 -7.90 -12.60
CA LEU A 327 0.92 -8.06 -11.91
C LEU A 327 0.53 -9.53 -11.74
N GLU A 328 0.73 -10.34 -12.78
CA GLU A 328 0.51 -11.80 -12.75
C GLU A 328 1.46 -12.49 -11.76
N TYR A 329 2.73 -12.07 -11.75
CA TYR A 329 3.71 -12.56 -10.78
C TYR A 329 3.26 -12.26 -9.34
N LEU A 330 2.83 -11.02 -9.08
CA LEU A 330 2.33 -10.60 -7.77
C LEU A 330 1.08 -11.39 -7.35
N ALA A 331 0.18 -11.68 -8.29
CA ALA A 331 -1.05 -12.44 -8.04
C ALA A 331 -0.79 -13.88 -7.55
N ARG A 332 0.39 -14.46 -7.85
CA ARG A 332 0.79 -15.79 -7.35
C ARG A 332 1.05 -15.80 -5.84
N GLY A 333 1.15 -14.62 -5.20
CA GLY A 333 1.29 -14.46 -3.74
C GLY A 333 2.60 -14.98 -3.15
N ARG A 334 3.68 -15.04 -3.95
CA ARG A 334 4.98 -15.59 -3.52
C ARG A 334 6.09 -14.54 -3.46
N ALA A 335 5.78 -13.29 -3.75
CA ALA A 335 6.75 -12.20 -3.75
C ALA A 335 7.33 -11.96 -2.33
N LYS A 336 8.65 -11.74 -2.28
CA LYS A 336 9.41 -11.43 -1.06
C LYS A 336 9.68 -9.93 -1.02
N GLY A 337 8.80 -9.15 -0.37
CA GLY A 337 8.82 -7.70 -0.45
C GLY A 337 7.99 -7.18 -1.63
N LYS A 338 8.48 -6.13 -2.29
CA LYS A 338 7.77 -5.41 -3.33
C LYS A 338 8.17 -5.83 -4.73
N VAL A 339 7.23 -5.73 -5.64
CA VAL A 339 7.43 -5.84 -7.09
C VAL A 339 7.29 -4.45 -7.69
N VAL A 340 8.21 -4.08 -8.58
CA VAL A 340 8.28 -2.73 -9.15
C VAL A 340 8.36 -2.81 -10.68
N VAL A 341 7.73 -1.88 -11.36
CA VAL A 341 7.86 -1.65 -12.80
C VAL A 341 8.79 -0.45 -12.99
N LYS A 342 9.92 -0.67 -13.65
CA LYS A 342 10.82 0.39 -14.11
C LYS A 342 10.28 0.93 -15.44
N ILE A 343 10.08 2.25 -15.51
CA ILE A 343 9.50 2.91 -16.68
C ILE A 343 10.60 3.64 -17.48
N ARG A 344 11.59 4.17 -16.75
CA ARG A 344 12.78 4.84 -17.34
C ARG A 344 14.08 4.40 -16.66
#